data_06470ac218c0dbae4cf0e226facb217a
#
_entry.id   06470ac218c0dbae4cf0e226facb217a
#
_cell.length_a   1.000
_cell.length_b   1.000
_cell.length_c   1.000
_cell.angle_alpha   90.00
_cell.angle_beta   90.00
_cell.angle_gamma   90.00
#
_symmetry.space_group_name_H-M   'P 1'
#
loop_
_entity.id
_entity.type
_entity.pdbx_description
1 polymer ?
#
loop_
_entity_poly.entity_id
_entity_poly.type
_entity_poly.pdbx_seq_one_letter_code
_entity_poly.pdbx_strand_id
1 'polypeptide(L)'
;MDFAAMKPADLRGLIRKGELTGPTTGMCNGYAQGNLVVLPKALAWDFLLFCQRNPKACPLLEVADAGERTFAQFGKGSDIATDIPRYRVYEHGELTGEYTDVSKFFEERNDLVSFLIGCSFSFESELLEAGIPVRQIEEGVNVPMYNTNIPCTPAGVFSGNMVVSMRPLSLIHISEPTRPEPI
;
A
#
# COMPACT_ATOMS: atom_id res chain seq x y z
N MET A 1 0.84 17.91 15.98
CA MET A 1 1.95 17.49 15.14
C MET A 1 1.44 17.49 13.70
N ASP A 2 2.13 18.14 12.78
CA ASP A 2 1.69 18.20 11.37
C ASP A 2 2.24 16.98 10.61
N PHE A 3 1.45 15.94 10.54
CA PHE A 3 1.82 14.70 9.85
C PHE A 3 1.90 14.86 8.32
N ALA A 4 1.18 15.82 7.74
CA ALA A 4 1.17 16.06 6.30
C ALA A 4 2.53 16.57 5.80
N ALA A 5 3.18 17.45 6.55
CA ALA A 5 4.49 18.00 6.24
C ALA A 5 5.67 17.15 6.74
N MET A 6 5.41 16.05 7.43
CA MET A 6 6.44 15.20 8.02
C MET A 6 7.20 14.40 6.96
N LYS A 7 8.50 14.18 7.18
CA LYS A 7 9.28 13.28 6.32
C LYS A 7 8.99 11.81 6.67
N PRO A 8 8.97 10.89 5.68
CA PRO A 8 8.70 9.48 5.92
C PRO A 8 9.63 8.82 6.96
N ALA A 9 10.89 9.25 7.04
CA ALA A 9 11.83 8.71 8.03
C ALA A 9 11.42 9.06 9.47
N ASP A 10 10.92 10.27 9.70
CA ASP A 10 10.47 10.72 11.01
C ASP A 10 9.17 10.01 11.40
N LEU A 11 8.25 9.85 10.43
CA LEU A 11 7.00 9.11 10.64
C LEU A 11 7.28 7.65 11.03
N ARG A 12 8.21 6.96 10.33
CA ARG A 12 8.64 5.61 10.70
C ARG A 12 9.21 5.55 12.12
N GLY A 13 9.90 6.61 12.57
CA GLY A 13 10.36 6.72 13.95
C GLY A 13 9.22 6.70 14.98
N LEU A 14 8.07 7.31 14.68
CA LEU A 14 6.87 7.27 15.53
C LEU A 14 6.20 5.89 15.50
N ILE A 15 6.16 5.26 14.32
CA ILE A 15 5.64 3.90 14.17
C ILE A 15 6.43 2.90 15.02
N ARG A 16 7.76 2.91 14.94
CA ARG A 16 8.64 2.05 15.75
C ARG A 16 8.44 2.22 17.25
N LYS A 17 8.06 3.42 17.70
CA LYS A 17 7.75 3.70 19.11
C LYS A 17 6.34 3.28 19.52
N GLY A 18 5.51 2.82 18.56
CA GLY A 18 4.11 2.52 18.81
C GLY A 18 3.20 3.76 18.99
N GLU A 19 3.72 4.96 18.69
CA GLU A 19 2.96 6.22 18.79
C GLU A 19 1.98 6.40 17.62
N LEU A 20 2.17 5.65 16.53
CA LEU A 20 1.29 5.63 15.36
C LEU A 20 0.99 4.17 14.96
N THR A 21 -0.27 3.77 15.13
CA THR A 21 -0.76 2.41 14.82
C THR A 21 -1.93 2.38 13.84
N GLY A 22 -2.37 3.54 13.38
CA GLY A 22 -3.49 3.72 12.44
C GLY A 22 -3.03 3.87 10.98
N PRO A 23 -3.98 4.05 10.05
CA PRO A 23 -3.69 4.29 8.64
C PRO A 23 -2.93 5.61 8.44
N THR A 24 -2.09 5.67 7.39
CA THR A 24 -1.25 6.83 7.07
C THR A 24 -1.87 7.79 6.04
N THR A 25 -3.17 7.77 5.88
CA THR A 25 -3.91 8.66 4.99
C THR A 25 -3.62 10.13 5.32
N GLY A 26 -3.30 10.94 4.31
CA GLY A 26 -3.01 12.37 4.48
C GLY A 26 -1.68 12.69 5.19
N MET A 27 -0.81 11.70 5.38
CA MET A 27 0.50 11.89 5.99
C MET A 27 1.60 11.91 4.93
N CYS A 28 2.70 12.62 5.20
CA CYS A 28 3.88 12.74 4.32
C CYS A 28 3.50 13.14 2.88
N ASN A 29 2.83 14.26 2.71
CA ASN A 29 2.43 14.76 1.39
C ASN A 29 3.64 14.89 0.45
N GLY A 30 3.43 14.57 -0.84
CA GLY A 30 4.49 14.55 -1.86
C GLY A 30 5.38 13.30 -1.84
N TYR A 31 5.10 12.32 -0.99
CA TYR A 31 5.80 11.03 -0.97
C TYR A 31 4.88 9.89 -1.38
N ALA A 32 5.42 8.96 -2.17
CA ALA A 32 4.71 7.74 -2.53
C ALA A 32 4.46 6.87 -1.30
N GLN A 33 3.26 6.32 -1.22
CA GLN A 33 2.87 5.34 -0.21
C GLN A 33 2.71 3.96 -0.85
N GLY A 34 2.97 2.91 -0.08
CA GLY A 34 2.83 1.55 -0.54
C GLY A 34 2.24 0.64 0.52
N ASN A 35 1.63 -0.44 0.05
CA ASN A 35 1.17 -1.55 0.89
C ASN A 35 2.21 -2.67 0.85
N LEU A 36 2.43 -3.30 1.98
CA LEU A 36 3.35 -4.42 2.11
C LEU A 36 2.60 -5.74 1.98
N VAL A 37 3.16 -6.65 1.18
CA VAL A 37 2.78 -8.06 1.14
C VAL A 37 4.04 -8.88 1.35
N VAL A 38 4.03 -9.79 2.33
CA VAL A 38 5.15 -10.70 2.63
C VAL A 38 4.68 -12.13 2.46
N LEU A 39 5.39 -12.90 1.66
CA LEU A 39 5.02 -14.27 1.30
C LEU A 39 6.21 -15.22 1.41
N PRO A 40 5.95 -16.50 1.71
CA PRO A 40 6.95 -17.54 1.53
C PRO A 40 7.46 -17.59 0.08
N LYS A 41 8.74 -17.84 -0.12
CA LYS A 41 9.39 -17.95 -1.44
C LYS A 41 8.65 -18.89 -2.39
N ALA A 42 8.04 -19.94 -1.86
CA ALA A 42 7.27 -20.90 -2.67
C ALA A 42 6.06 -20.27 -3.39
N LEU A 43 5.51 -19.17 -2.87
CA LEU A 43 4.39 -18.43 -3.46
C LEU A 43 4.82 -17.15 -4.19
N ALA A 44 6.07 -16.73 -4.02
CA ALA A 44 6.54 -15.42 -4.49
C ALA A 44 6.49 -15.27 -6.00
N TRP A 45 6.84 -16.33 -6.77
CA TRP A 45 6.78 -16.29 -8.22
C TRP A 45 5.36 -16.12 -8.75
N ASP A 46 4.42 -16.87 -8.22
CA ASP A 46 3.02 -16.79 -8.63
C ASP A 46 2.44 -15.42 -8.30
N PHE A 47 2.79 -14.86 -7.14
CA PHE A 47 2.35 -13.51 -6.77
C PHE A 47 2.97 -12.42 -7.66
N LEU A 48 4.25 -12.53 -7.99
CA LEU A 48 4.91 -11.64 -8.94
C LEU A 48 4.20 -11.66 -10.31
N LEU A 49 3.89 -12.86 -10.80
CA LEU A 49 3.15 -13.04 -12.04
C LEU A 49 1.73 -12.50 -11.96
N PHE A 50 1.06 -12.64 -10.81
CA PHE A 50 -0.26 -12.04 -10.55
C PHE A 50 -0.19 -10.51 -10.62
N CYS A 51 0.78 -9.86 -9.99
CA CYS A 51 0.99 -8.42 -10.07
C CYS A 51 1.26 -7.96 -11.50
N GLN A 52 2.13 -8.69 -12.23
CA GLN A 52 2.46 -8.38 -13.62
C GLN A 52 1.26 -8.49 -14.57
N ARG A 53 0.37 -9.45 -14.33
CA ARG A 53 -0.88 -9.63 -15.11
C ARG A 53 -1.94 -8.59 -14.77
N ASN A 54 -1.87 -8.02 -13.57
CA ASN A 54 -2.89 -7.10 -13.03
C ASN A 54 -2.26 -5.77 -12.55
N PRO A 55 -1.52 -5.03 -13.39
CA PRO A 55 -0.75 -3.86 -12.95
C PRO A 55 -1.61 -2.70 -12.43
N LYS A 56 -2.89 -2.65 -12.82
CA LYS A 56 -3.84 -1.64 -12.30
C LYS A 56 -4.34 -1.96 -10.90
N ALA A 57 -4.54 -3.26 -10.60
CA ALA A 57 -5.00 -3.72 -9.29
C ALA A 57 -3.86 -3.86 -8.28
N CYS A 58 -2.69 -4.27 -8.74
CA CYS A 58 -1.50 -4.55 -7.94
C CYS A 58 -0.27 -3.87 -8.57
N PRO A 59 -0.16 -2.53 -8.54
CA PRO A 59 0.97 -1.81 -9.11
C PRO A 59 2.23 -2.07 -8.30
N LEU A 60 3.03 -3.03 -8.74
CA LEU A 60 4.25 -3.43 -8.07
C LEU A 60 5.33 -2.35 -8.19
N LEU A 61 5.86 -1.90 -7.06
CA LEU A 61 6.92 -0.90 -6.96
C LEU A 61 8.30 -1.55 -6.79
N GLU A 62 8.41 -2.51 -5.87
CA GLU A 62 9.67 -3.20 -5.59
C GLU A 62 9.42 -4.58 -4.97
N VAL A 63 10.40 -5.47 -5.13
CA VAL A 63 10.44 -6.79 -4.49
C VAL A 63 11.78 -6.91 -3.78
N ALA A 64 11.79 -7.25 -2.50
CA ALA A 64 13.00 -7.56 -1.75
C ALA A 64 13.35 -9.04 -1.90
N ASP A 65 14.64 -9.37 -1.86
CA ASP A 65 15.10 -10.75 -1.86
C ASP A 65 14.63 -11.52 -0.63
N ALA A 66 14.64 -12.84 -0.71
CA ALA A 66 14.21 -13.69 0.38
C ALA A 66 15.05 -13.48 1.65
N GLY A 67 14.38 -13.21 2.77
CA GLY A 67 14.99 -12.92 4.06
C GLY A 67 15.43 -11.46 4.27
N GLU A 68 15.40 -10.63 3.21
CA GLU A 68 15.75 -9.21 3.32
C GLU A 68 14.64 -8.41 4.03
N ARG A 69 15.08 -7.49 4.89
CA ARG A 69 14.20 -6.60 5.67
C ARG A 69 14.19 -5.17 5.17
N THR A 70 14.80 -4.91 4.00
CA THR A 70 14.91 -3.57 3.41
C THR A 70 14.58 -3.61 1.94
N PHE A 71 14.07 -2.49 1.43
CA PHE A 71 13.95 -2.25 0.01
C PHE A 71 15.17 -1.45 -0.49
N ALA A 72 15.68 -1.77 -1.69
CA ALA A 72 16.90 -1.16 -2.23
C ALA A 72 16.65 0.27 -2.74
N GLN A 73 15.49 0.53 -3.33
CA GLN A 73 15.17 1.80 -3.99
C GLN A 73 14.17 2.63 -3.19
N PHE A 74 13.09 2.01 -2.71
CA PHE A 74 12.04 2.68 -1.96
C PHE A 74 12.31 2.62 -0.45
N GLY A 75 12.03 3.73 0.24
CA GLY A 75 12.09 3.76 1.69
C GLY A 75 13.49 3.54 2.27
N LYS A 76 14.53 4.18 1.73
CA LYS A 76 15.90 4.05 2.25
C LYS A 76 15.96 4.17 3.79
N GLY A 77 16.62 3.22 4.43
CA GLY A 77 16.74 3.14 5.89
C GLY A 77 15.45 2.68 6.58
N SER A 78 14.49 2.13 5.83
CA SER A 78 13.32 1.45 6.42
C SER A 78 13.66 0.02 6.82
N ASP A 79 12.91 -0.48 7.80
CA ASP A 79 12.88 -1.88 8.18
C ASP A 79 11.47 -2.43 7.92
N ILE A 80 11.36 -3.38 7.00
CA ILE A 80 10.08 -3.99 6.60
C ILE A 80 9.34 -4.58 7.81
N ALA A 81 10.05 -5.04 8.82
CA ALA A 81 9.46 -5.71 9.98
C ALA A 81 8.91 -4.77 11.06
N THR A 82 9.30 -3.48 11.08
CA THR A 82 8.96 -2.56 12.19
C THR A 82 8.37 -1.21 11.73
N ASP A 83 8.44 -0.89 10.43
CA ASP A 83 8.10 0.45 9.91
C ASP A 83 6.67 0.56 9.35
N ILE A 84 5.87 -0.46 9.51
CA ILE A 84 4.45 -0.47 9.14
C ILE A 84 3.61 -0.35 10.41
N PRO A 85 2.60 0.53 10.45
CA PRO A 85 1.80 0.76 11.66
C PRO A 85 1.12 -0.49 12.21
N ARG A 86 0.75 -1.42 11.32
CA ARG A 86 0.09 -2.67 11.69
C ARG A 86 0.29 -3.74 10.63
N TYR A 87 0.65 -4.95 11.07
CA TYR A 87 0.77 -6.15 10.26
C TYR A 87 -0.37 -7.10 10.57
N ARG A 88 -0.94 -7.71 9.54
CA ARG A 88 -1.89 -8.82 9.66
C ARG A 88 -1.21 -10.09 9.18
N VAL A 89 -1.19 -11.09 10.05
CA VAL A 89 -0.63 -12.40 9.75
C VAL A 89 -1.75 -13.38 9.45
N TYR A 90 -1.61 -14.08 8.34
CA TYR A 90 -2.57 -15.07 7.86
C TYR A 90 -1.90 -16.43 7.76
N GLU A 91 -2.55 -17.45 8.26
CA GLU A 91 -2.16 -18.85 8.09
C GLU A 91 -3.32 -19.63 7.50
N HIS A 92 -3.07 -20.38 6.42
CA HIS A 92 -4.09 -21.14 5.70
C HIS A 92 -5.34 -20.31 5.30
N GLY A 93 -5.16 -19.01 5.05
CA GLY A 93 -6.24 -18.10 4.66
C GLY A 93 -6.99 -17.47 5.83
N GLU A 94 -6.68 -17.81 7.06
CA GLU A 94 -7.29 -17.26 8.27
C GLU A 94 -6.38 -16.24 8.93
N LEU A 95 -6.95 -15.14 9.44
CA LEU A 95 -6.23 -14.12 10.21
C LEU A 95 -5.87 -14.70 11.59
N THR A 96 -4.59 -14.92 11.84
CA THR A 96 -4.09 -15.50 13.10
C THR A 96 -3.61 -14.44 14.09
N GLY A 97 -3.30 -13.22 13.62
CA GLY A 97 -2.91 -12.13 14.53
C GLY A 97 -2.67 -10.80 13.85
N GLU A 98 -2.66 -9.74 14.67
CA GLU A 98 -2.25 -8.40 14.28
C GLU A 98 -1.07 -7.97 15.16
N TYR A 99 -0.03 -7.41 14.53
CA TYR A 99 1.24 -7.06 15.17
C TYR A 99 1.68 -5.66 14.77
N THR A 100 2.47 -5.00 15.62
CA THR A 100 3.21 -3.78 15.30
C THR A 100 4.68 -4.05 14.98
N ASP A 101 5.16 -5.25 15.29
CA ASP A 101 6.50 -5.74 15.01
C ASP A 101 6.43 -7.22 14.59
N VAL A 102 6.99 -7.52 13.43
CA VAL A 102 7.05 -8.88 12.88
C VAL A 102 8.48 -9.39 12.71
N SER A 103 9.45 -8.79 13.41
CA SER A 103 10.87 -9.16 13.35
C SER A 103 11.09 -10.65 13.63
N LYS A 104 10.36 -11.21 14.58
CA LYS A 104 10.42 -12.61 14.95
C LYS A 104 10.13 -13.55 13.77
N PHE A 105 9.17 -13.20 12.92
CA PHE A 105 8.85 -14.02 11.73
C PHE A 105 10.02 -14.05 10.73
N PHE A 106 10.75 -12.94 10.57
CA PHE A 106 11.96 -12.88 9.73
C PHE A 106 13.15 -13.59 10.35
N GLU A 107 13.26 -13.64 11.69
CA GLU A 107 14.31 -14.38 12.41
C GLU A 107 14.09 -15.89 12.32
N GLU A 108 12.85 -16.34 12.40
CA GLU A 108 12.47 -17.75 12.31
C GLU A 108 12.44 -18.28 10.87
N ARG A 109 12.34 -17.38 9.87
CA ARG A 109 12.16 -17.73 8.46
C ARG A 109 13.04 -16.87 7.55
N ASN A 110 13.93 -17.50 6.82
CA ASN A 110 14.79 -16.88 5.82
C ASN A 110 14.24 -16.94 4.39
N ASP A 111 13.01 -17.45 4.22
CA ASP A 111 12.36 -17.65 2.94
C ASP A 111 11.25 -16.61 2.64
N LEU A 112 11.12 -15.59 3.47
CA LEU A 112 10.12 -14.55 3.30
C LEU A 112 10.54 -13.55 2.22
N VAL A 113 9.70 -13.37 1.21
CA VAL A 113 9.88 -12.40 0.11
C VAL A 113 8.87 -11.27 0.32
N SER A 114 9.36 -10.03 0.30
CA SER A 114 8.54 -8.85 0.53
C SER A 114 8.27 -8.09 -0.75
N PHE A 115 7.02 -7.71 -0.97
CA PHE A 115 6.53 -6.97 -2.12
C PHE A 115 5.98 -5.63 -1.67
N LEU A 116 6.43 -4.55 -2.29
CA LEU A 116 5.88 -3.22 -2.12
C LEU A 116 4.90 -2.92 -3.24
N ILE A 117 3.62 -2.80 -2.90
CA ILE A 117 2.54 -2.50 -3.84
C ILE A 117 2.14 -1.04 -3.69
N GLY A 118 2.06 -0.30 -4.79
CA GLY A 118 1.66 1.10 -4.79
C GLY A 118 0.26 1.30 -4.23
N CYS A 119 0.08 2.42 -3.55
CA CYS A 119 -1.18 2.82 -2.93
C CYS A 119 -1.75 4.06 -3.60
N SER A 120 -3.06 4.12 -3.73
CA SER A 120 -3.77 5.26 -4.30
C SER A 120 -3.68 6.54 -3.46
N PHE A 121 -3.17 6.49 -2.23
CA PHE A 121 -2.92 7.69 -1.42
C PHE A 121 -1.84 8.59 -2.00
N SER A 122 -0.94 8.04 -2.82
CA SER A 122 0.18 8.78 -3.41
C SER A 122 -0.23 9.97 -4.28
N PHE A 123 -1.45 9.98 -4.84
CA PHE A 123 -1.91 11.10 -5.68
C PHE A 123 -2.86 12.07 -4.96
N GLU A 124 -3.23 11.81 -3.71
CA GLU A 124 -4.18 12.67 -2.97
C GLU A 124 -3.61 14.06 -2.68
N SER A 125 -2.29 14.15 -2.44
CA SER A 125 -1.61 15.44 -2.29
C SER A 125 -1.72 16.32 -3.53
N GLU A 126 -1.62 15.74 -4.72
CA GLU A 126 -1.76 16.46 -5.99
C GLU A 126 -3.18 17.03 -6.17
N LEU A 127 -4.20 16.27 -5.74
CA LEU A 127 -5.58 16.77 -5.75
C LEU A 127 -5.75 17.95 -4.82
N LEU A 128 -5.20 17.87 -3.60
CA LEU A 128 -5.27 18.97 -2.63
C LEU A 128 -4.53 20.21 -3.11
N GLU A 129 -3.36 20.07 -3.72
CA GLU A 129 -2.59 21.16 -4.31
C GLU A 129 -3.32 21.83 -5.48
N ALA A 130 -4.07 21.04 -6.25
CA ALA A 130 -4.95 21.55 -7.31
C ALA A 130 -6.25 22.20 -6.78
N GLY A 131 -6.43 22.29 -5.45
CA GLY A 131 -7.63 22.83 -4.83
C GLY A 131 -8.84 21.91 -4.90
N ILE A 132 -8.64 20.63 -5.20
CA ILE A 132 -9.70 19.62 -5.26
C ILE A 132 -9.83 18.98 -3.87
N PRO A 133 -10.96 19.14 -3.16
CA PRO A 133 -11.13 18.58 -1.82
C PRO A 133 -11.19 17.05 -1.87
N VAL A 134 -10.50 16.42 -0.94
CA VAL A 134 -10.50 14.96 -0.76
C VAL A 134 -11.34 14.62 0.47
N ARG A 135 -12.59 14.22 0.25
CA ARG A 135 -13.62 14.17 1.30
C ARG A 135 -13.25 13.25 2.48
N GLN A 136 -12.64 12.11 2.23
CA GLN A 136 -12.23 11.22 3.33
C GLN A 136 -11.15 11.86 4.24
N ILE A 137 -10.32 12.77 3.71
CA ILE A 137 -9.34 13.51 4.51
C ILE A 137 -10.04 14.56 5.35
N GLU A 138 -11.02 15.28 4.78
CA GLU A 138 -11.83 16.28 5.50
C GLU A 138 -12.62 15.64 6.65
N GLU A 139 -13.17 14.44 6.43
CA GLU A 139 -13.95 13.69 7.43
C GLU A 139 -13.07 12.87 8.38
N GLY A 140 -11.75 12.82 8.20
CA GLY A 140 -10.82 12.06 9.03
C GLY A 140 -11.04 10.55 9.00
N VAL A 141 -11.54 10.02 7.87
CA VAL A 141 -11.82 8.59 7.67
C VAL A 141 -10.95 8.00 6.56
N ASN A 142 -10.89 6.68 6.48
CA ASN A 142 -10.18 6.02 5.39
C ASN A 142 -10.97 6.12 4.08
N VAL A 143 -10.27 6.03 2.95
CA VAL A 143 -10.89 6.02 1.63
C VAL A 143 -11.89 4.86 1.50
N PRO A 144 -13.11 5.08 0.97
CA PRO A 144 -14.04 4.00 0.71
C PRO A 144 -13.52 3.06 -0.38
N MET A 145 -13.58 1.76 -0.11
CA MET A 145 -13.13 0.69 -1.00
C MET A 145 -14.28 -0.24 -1.34
N TYR A 146 -14.31 -0.73 -2.57
CA TYR A 146 -15.38 -1.56 -3.08
C TYR A 146 -14.82 -2.78 -3.82
N ASN A 147 -15.38 -3.95 -3.55
CA ASN A 147 -15.19 -5.12 -4.38
C ASN A 147 -15.98 -4.95 -5.68
N THR A 148 -15.32 -5.15 -6.80
CA THR A 148 -15.98 -5.13 -8.11
C THR A 148 -16.31 -6.55 -8.57
N ASN A 149 -17.05 -6.64 -9.67
CA ASN A 149 -17.27 -7.90 -10.39
C ASN A 149 -16.26 -8.10 -11.55
N ILE A 150 -15.20 -7.30 -11.60
CA ILE A 150 -14.15 -7.40 -12.61
C ILE A 150 -13.10 -8.38 -12.10
N PRO A 151 -12.94 -9.57 -12.71
CA PRO A 151 -11.95 -10.53 -12.26
C PRO A 151 -10.54 -10.08 -12.62
N CYS A 152 -9.60 -10.29 -11.70
CA CYS A 152 -8.17 -10.24 -12.00
C CYS A 152 -7.76 -11.51 -12.76
N THR A 153 -6.74 -11.39 -13.61
CA THR A 153 -6.14 -12.54 -14.31
C THR A 153 -5.38 -13.40 -13.31
N PRO A 154 -5.76 -14.67 -13.11
CA PRO A 154 -5.15 -15.53 -12.10
C PRO A 154 -3.68 -15.87 -12.37
N ALA A 155 -2.93 -16.19 -11.29
CA ALA A 155 -1.60 -16.79 -11.36
C ALA A 155 -1.38 -17.71 -10.15
N GLY A 156 -1.11 -18.98 -10.39
CA GLY A 156 -1.01 -19.99 -9.34
C GLY A 156 -2.25 -20.01 -8.44
N VAL A 157 -2.04 -19.86 -7.15
CA VAL A 157 -3.13 -19.81 -6.15
C VAL A 157 -3.79 -18.44 -6.03
N PHE A 158 -3.23 -17.41 -6.66
CA PHE A 158 -3.75 -16.05 -6.56
C PHE A 158 -4.84 -15.78 -7.59
N SER A 159 -6.01 -15.42 -7.10
CA SER A 159 -7.17 -15.05 -7.90
C SER A 159 -8.09 -14.14 -7.07
N GLY A 160 -9.05 -13.50 -7.71
CA GLY A 160 -10.04 -12.66 -7.06
C GLY A 160 -10.52 -11.53 -7.95
N ASN A 161 -11.44 -10.74 -7.44
CA ASN A 161 -11.93 -9.57 -8.14
C ASN A 161 -11.10 -8.32 -7.79
N MET A 162 -11.04 -7.39 -8.73
CA MET A 162 -10.40 -6.10 -8.50
C MET A 162 -11.12 -5.33 -7.39
N VAL A 163 -10.36 -4.81 -6.45
CA VAL A 163 -10.82 -3.84 -5.46
C VAL A 163 -10.48 -2.44 -5.93
N VAL A 164 -11.43 -1.52 -5.83
CA VAL A 164 -11.23 -0.12 -6.21
C VAL A 164 -11.46 0.79 -5.01
N SER A 165 -10.74 1.90 -4.97
CA SER A 165 -11.02 3.01 -4.06
C SER A 165 -11.72 4.14 -4.81
N MET A 166 -12.65 4.84 -4.14
CA MET A 166 -13.43 5.92 -4.74
C MET A 166 -13.13 7.24 -4.05
N ARG A 167 -13.00 8.31 -4.85
CA ARG A 167 -12.99 9.69 -4.37
C ARG A 167 -14.17 10.41 -5.00
N PRO A 168 -15.22 10.72 -4.24
CA PRO A 168 -16.32 11.52 -4.76
C PRO A 168 -15.83 12.94 -5.03
N LEU A 169 -15.94 13.39 -6.27
CA LEU A 169 -15.65 14.76 -6.66
C LEU A 169 -16.97 15.52 -6.89
N SER A 170 -16.98 16.82 -6.63
CA SER A 170 -18.14 17.63 -6.97
C SER A 170 -18.26 17.83 -8.47
N LEU A 171 -19.47 18.12 -8.98
CA LEU A 171 -19.71 18.32 -10.40
C LEU A 171 -18.86 19.44 -11.02
N ILE A 172 -18.48 20.45 -10.24
CA ILE A 172 -17.58 21.52 -10.71
C ILE A 172 -16.15 21.03 -10.99
N HIS A 173 -15.74 19.90 -10.38
CA HIS A 173 -14.45 19.26 -10.60
C HIS A 173 -14.49 18.16 -11.66
N ILE A 174 -15.70 17.81 -12.13
CA ILE A 174 -15.92 16.84 -13.23
C ILE A 174 -16.04 17.59 -14.58
N SER A 175 -15.78 18.89 -14.61
CA SER A 175 -15.85 19.68 -15.84
C SER A 175 -14.88 19.12 -16.87
N GLU A 176 -15.47 18.47 -17.87
CA GLU A 176 -14.88 17.88 -19.06
C GLU A 176 -13.73 16.89 -18.78
N PRO A 177 -14.00 15.59 -18.95
CA PRO A 177 -12.89 14.68 -19.18
C PRO A 177 -12.16 15.22 -20.42
N THR A 178 -10.92 15.65 -20.24
CA THR A 178 -9.98 15.74 -21.36
C THR A 178 -10.04 14.37 -22.01
N ARG A 179 -10.77 14.28 -23.10
CA ARG A 179 -10.83 13.08 -23.93
C ARG A 179 -9.39 12.77 -24.27
N PRO A 180 -8.85 11.58 -23.92
CA PRO A 180 -7.57 11.18 -24.48
C PRO A 180 -7.72 11.30 -25.99
N GLU A 181 -6.89 12.10 -26.62
CA GLU A 181 -6.79 12.11 -28.07
C GLU A 181 -6.51 10.66 -28.50
N PRO A 182 -7.27 10.12 -29.45
CA PRO A 182 -6.98 8.77 -29.94
C PRO A 182 -5.59 8.82 -30.58
N ILE A 183 -4.68 7.99 -30.06
CA ILE A 183 -3.38 7.71 -30.68
C ILE A 183 -3.60 6.82 -31.89
#